data_cd2a9831a1d591ba13f41a4269591e1b
#
_entry.id   cd2a9831a1d591ba13f41a4269591e1b
#
_cell.length_a   1.000
_cell.length_b   1.000
_cell.length_c   1.000
_cell.angle_alpha   90.00
_cell.angle_beta   90.00
_cell.angle_gamma   90.00
#
_symmetry.space_group_name_H-M   'P 1'
#
loop_
_entity.id
_entity.type
_entity.pdbx_description
1 polymer ?
#
loop_
_entity_poly.entity_id
_entity_poly.type
_entity_poly.pdbx_seq_one_letter_code
_entity_poly.pdbx_strand_id
1 'polypeptide(L)'
;EREKEVAFSDSYYMDDQAIVTKVDNTDITADNYSEKLNNADATIIVQSGSTAEAFAQENFPKAKIVPYKDATECFSALQSDKGDAVVTNRSVASQLTAEQFNTCQTIKQVSTGEEYAIAINQGNTKLKDDINQAIKDLTDDGTVDALMAKYNIK
;
A
#
# COMPACT_ATOMS: atom_id res chain seq x y z
N GLU A 1 13.82 2.42 -12.37
CA GLU A 1 14.88 3.39 -12.08
C GLU A 1 15.83 2.87 -11.01
N ARG A 2 15.32 2.31 -9.89
CA ARG A 2 16.11 1.74 -8.79
C ARG A 2 17.00 0.56 -9.22
N GLU A 3 16.61 -0.22 -10.21
CA GLU A 3 17.40 -1.35 -10.75
C GLU A 3 18.75 -0.94 -11.35
N LYS A 4 18.93 0.33 -11.62
CA LYS A 4 20.23 0.87 -12.09
C LYS A 4 21.23 1.05 -10.95
N GLU A 5 20.76 1.13 -9.72
CA GLU A 5 21.58 1.43 -8.54
C GLU A 5 21.73 0.22 -7.62
N VAL A 6 20.73 -0.67 -7.59
CA VAL A 6 20.72 -1.85 -6.73
C VAL A 6 20.26 -3.09 -7.50
N ALA A 7 20.68 -4.26 -7.04
CA ALA A 7 20.10 -5.53 -7.43
C ALA A 7 18.90 -5.85 -6.54
N PHE A 8 17.91 -6.55 -7.07
CA PHE A 8 16.77 -7.03 -6.29
C PHE A 8 16.82 -8.56 -6.18
N SER A 9 16.37 -9.09 -5.05
CA SER A 9 16.06 -10.52 -4.90
C SER A 9 14.87 -10.92 -5.78
N ASP A 10 14.53 -12.19 -5.77
CA ASP A 10 13.22 -12.66 -6.22
C ASP A 10 12.13 -12.03 -5.33
N SER A 11 10.93 -11.89 -5.90
CA SER A 11 9.77 -11.38 -5.16
C SER A 11 9.32 -12.40 -4.10
N TYR A 12 9.01 -11.91 -2.91
CA TYR A 12 8.50 -12.74 -1.81
C TYR A 12 7.07 -12.39 -1.40
N TYR A 13 6.53 -11.29 -1.90
CA TYR A 13 5.18 -10.84 -1.62
C TYR A 13 4.67 -9.94 -2.75
N MET A 14 3.38 -10.07 -3.06
CA MET A 14 2.67 -9.17 -3.98
C MET A 14 1.62 -8.38 -3.21
N ASP A 15 1.61 -7.08 -3.41
CA ASP A 15 0.64 -6.18 -2.80
C ASP A 15 -0.18 -5.44 -3.84
N ASP A 16 -1.27 -4.86 -3.38
CA ASP A 16 -2.21 -4.07 -4.16
C ASP A 16 -2.38 -2.70 -3.52
N GLN A 17 -3.01 -1.77 -4.21
CA GLN A 17 -3.45 -0.53 -3.60
C GLN A 17 -4.80 -0.72 -2.92
N ALA A 18 -5.02 0.02 -1.83
CA ALA A 18 -6.27 0.06 -1.09
C ALA A 18 -6.80 1.50 -1.03
N ILE A 19 -8.11 1.63 -1.20
CA ILE A 19 -8.86 2.86 -0.94
C ILE A 19 -9.49 2.73 0.43
N VAL A 20 -9.14 3.63 1.32
CA VAL A 20 -9.59 3.65 2.72
C VAL A 20 -10.42 4.90 2.98
N THR A 21 -11.58 4.74 3.60
CA THR A 21 -12.44 5.84 4.06
C THR A 21 -12.74 5.70 5.54
N LYS A 22 -13.37 6.69 6.15
CA LYS A 22 -13.96 6.51 7.47
C LYS A 22 -15.15 5.55 7.39
N VAL A 23 -15.40 4.80 8.46
CA VAL A 23 -16.52 3.82 8.55
C VAL A 23 -17.89 4.50 8.40
N ASP A 24 -18.02 5.72 8.87
CA ASP A 24 -19.25 6.53 8.79
C ASP A 24 -19.43 7.24 7.43
N ASN A 25 -18.45 7.20 6.55
CA ASN A 25 -18.56 7.70 5.18
C ASN A 25 -19.37 6.70 4.34
N THR A 26 -20.62 7.04 4.03
CA THR A 26 -21.53 6.25 3.18
C THR A 26 -21.59 6.74 1.74
N ASP A 27 -20.99 7.88 1.44
CA ASP A 27 -21.00 8.50 0.11
C ASP A 27 -20.02 7.85 -0.86
N ILE A 28 -18.86 7.43 -0.36
CA ILE A 28 -17.80 6.81 -1.17
C ILE A 28 -17.82 5.31 -0.91
N THR A 29 -18.14 4.53 -1.94
CA THR A 29 -18.29 3.08 -1.87
C THR A 29 -17.37 2.36 -2.84
N ALA A 30 -17.29 1.03 -2.73
CA ALA A 30 -16.53 0.18 -3.66
C ALA A 30 -16.97 0.34 -5.13
N ASP A 31 -18.21 0.74 -5.38
CA ASP A 31 -18.76 0.85 -6.74
C ASP A 31 -18.58 2.25 -7.34
N ASN A 32 -18.54 3.30 -6.52
CA ASN A 32 -18.50 4.68 -6.99
C ASN A 32 -17.21 5.45 -6.67
N TYR A 33 -16.24 4.82 -5.97
CA TYR A 33 -15.02 5.50 -5.51
C TYR A 33 -14.27 6.22 -6.64
N SER A 34 -14.23 5.62 -7.82
CA SER A 34 -13.49 6.20 -8.96
C SER A 34 -14.10 7.52 -9.42
N GLU A 35 -15.42 7.62 -9.50
CA GLU A 35 -16.12 8.85 -9.84
C GLU A 35 -16.04 9.88 -8.71
N LYS A 36 -16.32 9.43 -7.49
CA LYS A 36 -16.35 10.30 -6.29
C LYS A 36 -14.99 10.89 -5.96
N LEU A 37 -13.91 10.11 -6.13
CA LEU A 37 -12.56 10.60 -5.85
C LEU A 37 -11.90 11.32 -7.03
N ASN A 38 -12.35 11.12 -8.28
CA ASN A 38 -11.78 11.82 -9.43
C ASN A 38 -12.54 13.12 -9.76
N ASN A 39 -12.66 14.01 -8.78
CA ASN A 39 -13.25 15.32 -8.97
C ASN A 39 -12.46 16.40 -8.19
N ALA A 40 -12.71 17.68 -8.50
CA ALA A 40 -11.94 18.80 -7.97
C ALA A 40 -12.18 19.11 -6.49
N ASP A 41 -13.29 18.65 -5.95
CA ASP A 41 -13.66 18.84 -4.54
C ASP A 41 -13.11 17.72 -3.65
N ALA A 42 -12.71 16.58 -4.25
CA ALA A 42 -12.16 15.45 -3.51
C ALA A 42 -10.71 15.70 -3.08
N THR A 43 -10.41 15.30 -1.85
CA THR A 43 -9.06 15.32 -1.28
C THR A 43 -8.62 13.89 -0.94
N ILE A 44 -7.56 13.44 -1.60
CA ILE A 44 -6.97 12.11 -1.37
C ILE A 44 -5.66 12.27 -0.62
N ILE A 45 -5.53 11.55 0.48
CA ILE A 45 -4.36 11.54 1.35
C ILE A 45 -3.47 10.36 0.97
N VAL A 46 -2.17 10.61 0.86
CA VAL A 46 -1.17 9.60 0.47
C VAL A 46 0.12 9.76 1.25
N GLN A 47 0.91 8.70 1.34
CA GLN A 47 2.28 8.82 1.85
C GLN A 47 3.19 9.39 0.76
N SER A 48 3.98 10.41 1.10
CA SER A 48 4.90 11.07 0.18
C SER A 48 5.95 10.11 -0.40
N GLY A 49 6.15 10.17 -1.71
CA GLY A 49 7.13 9.36 -2.45
C GLY A 49 6.79 7.87 -2.56
N SER A 50 5.56 7.48 -2.21
CA SER A 50 5.09 6.10 -2.32
C SER A 50 4.50 5.77 -3.70
N THR A 51 4.34 4.48 -3.98
CA THR A 51 3.60 4.01 -5.16
C THR A 51 2.13 4.41 -5.09
N ALA A 52 1.57 4.53 -3.89
CA ALA A 52 0.21 5.02 -3.66
C ALA A 52 0.03 6.49 -4.10
N GLU A 53 1.03 7.35 -3.90
CA GLU A 53 0.99 8.72 -4.41
C GLU A 53 0.98 8.73 -5.95
N ALA A 54 1.86 7.96 -6.59
CA ALA A 54 1.89 7.86 -8.04
C ALA A 54 0.57 7.29 -8.59
N PHE A 55 0.04 6.24 -7.97
CA PHE A 55 -1.25 5.66 -8.31
C PHE A 55 -2.39 6.68 -8.20
N ALA A 56 -2.44 7.44 -7.10
CA ALA A 56 -3.47 8.45 -6.89
C ALA A 56 -3.41 9.57 -7.94
N GLN A 57 -2.22 10.05 -8.27
CA GLN A 57 -2.01 11.08 -9.30
C GLN A 57 -2.44 10.61 -10.69
N GLU A 58 -2.18 9.34 -11.03
CA GLU A 58 -2.54 8.76 -12.32
C GLU A 58 -4.05 8.49 -12.44
N ASN A 59 -4.66 7.92 -11.39
CA ASN A 59 -6.04 7.44 -11.45
C ASN A 59 -7.09 8.49 -11.04
N PHE A 60 -6.68 9.50 -10.26
CA PHE A 60 -7.54 10.59 -9.79
C PHE A 60 -6.97 11.97 -10.14
N PRO A 61 -6.70 12.26 -11.43
CA PRO A 61 -5.98 13.47 -11.83
C PRO A 61 -6.75 14.77 -11.55
N LYS A 62 -8.04 14.72 -11.22
CA LYS A 62 -8.84 15.89 -10.85
C LYS A 62 -8.84 16.17 -9.35
N ALA A 63 -8.49 15.17 -8.54
CA ALA A 63 -8.50 15.29 -7.10
C ALA A 63 -7.33 16.12 -6.57
N LYS A 64 -7.51 16.68 -5.39
CA LYS A 64 -6.41 17.25 -4.62
C LYS A 64 -5.67 16.13 -3.90
N ILE A 65 -4.44 15.84 -4.31
CA ILE A 65 -3.57 14.86 -3.64
C ILE A 65 -2.76 15.55 -2.56
N VAL A 66 -2.88 15.06 -1.32
CA VAL A 66 -2.21 15.65 -0.15
C VAL A 66 -1.25 14.62 0.45
N PRO A 67 0.07 14.78 0.24
CA PRO A 67 1.06 13.88 0.79
C PRO A 67 1.38 14.18 2.25
N TYR A 68 1.50 13.11 3.05
CA TYR A 68 2.00 13.11 4.42
C TYR A 68 3.28 12.28 4.53
N LYS A 69 3.99 12.42 5.63
CA LYS A 69 5.30 11.80 5.81
C LYS A 69 5.24 10.27 5.89
N ASP A 70 4.24 9.74 6.59
CA ASP A 70 4.08 8.31 6.79
C ASP A 70 2.60 7.88 6.81
N ALA A 71 2.36 6.58 6.77
CA ALA A 71 1.01 6.02 6.71
C ALA A 71 0.17 6.35 7.96
N THR A 72 0.79 6.37 9.15
CA THR A 72 0.09 6.68 10.40
C THR A 72 -0.43 8.13 10.40
N GLU A 73 0.38 9.07 9.88
CA GLU A 73 -0.05 10.46 9.68
C GLU A 73 -1.20 10.56 8.67
N CYS A 74 -1.18 9.76 7.59
CA CYS A 74 -2.27 9.71 6.60
C CYS A 74 -3.60 9.30 7.26
N PHE A 75 -3.59 8.24 8.05
CA PHE A 75 -4.80 7.78 8.74
C PHE A 75 -5.28 8.76 9.82
N SER A 76 -4.37 9.37 10.55
CA SER A 76 -4.69 10.43 11.52
C SER A 76 -5.33 11.65 10.85
N ALA A 77 -4.85 12.01 9.66
CA ALA A 77 -5.42 13.09 8.87
C ALA A 77 -6.83 12.74 8.37
N LEU A 78 -7.07 11.50 7.91
CA LEU A 78 -8.38 11.03 7.51
C LEU A 78 -9.38 11.06 8.68
N GLN A 79 -8.98 10.58 9.87
CA GLN A 79 -9.82 10.65 11.06
C GLN A 79 -10.17 12.09 11.47
N SER A 80 -9.28 13.04 11.16
CA SER A 80 -9.44 14.47 11.46
C SER A 80 -10.15 15.25 10.34
N ASP A 81 -10.82 14.58 9.42
CA ASP A 81 -11.57 15.17 8.31
C ASP A 81 -10.72 16.08 7.39
N LYS A 82 -9.43 15.77 7.24
CA LYS A 82 -8.51 16.52 6.35
C LYS A 82 -8.51 16.00 4.91
N GLY A 83 -9.29 14.98 4.61
CA GLY A 83 -9.50 14.42 3.28
C GLY A 83 -10.59 13.37 3.29
N ASP A 84 -10.99 12.93 2.10
CA ASP A 84 -12.11 12.04 1.87
C ASP A 84 -11.70 10.57 1.87
N ALA A 85 -10.46 10.30 1.46
CA ALA A 85 -9.90 8.95 1.42
C ALA A 85 -8.38 8.95 1.63
N VAL A 86 -7.86 7.82 2.11
CA VAL A 86 -6.43 7.47 2.05
C VAL A 86 -6.24 6.43 0.95
N VAL A 87 -5.22 6.63 0.10
CA VAL A 87 -4.70 5.59 -0.80
C VAL A 87 -3.37 5.09 -0.23
N THR A 88 -3.26 3.80 -0.04
CA THR A 88 -2.07 3.15 0.52
C THR A 88 -2.01 1.68 0.08
N ASN A 89 -0.90 0.99 0.36
CA ASN A 89 -0.81 -0.44 0.13
C ASN A 89 -1.83 -1.21 0.95
N ARG A 90 -2.39 -2.28 0.38
CA ARG A 90 -3.39 -3.14 1.01
C ARG A 90 -2.92 -3.69 2.36
N SER A 91 -1.67 -4.16 2.43
CA SER A 91 -1.08 -4.68 3.67
C SER A 91 -1.04 -3.62 4.79
N VAL A 92 -0.64 -2.40 4.45
CA VAL A 92 -0.61 -1.26 5.38
C VAL A 92 -2.03 -0.90 5.84
N ALA A 93 -2.98 -0.82 4.91
CA ALA A 93 -4.38 -0.55 5.23
C ALA A 93 -4.95 -1.61 6.18
N SER A 94 -4.72 -2.90 5.90
CA SER A 94 -5.21 -4.01 6.71
C SER A 94 -4.66 -3.96 8.14
N GLN A 95 -3.37 -3.72 8.29
CA GLN A 95 -2.74 -3.63 9.60
C GLN A 95 -3.24 -2.41 10.39
N LEU A 96 -3.20 -1.22 9.79
CA LEU A 96 -3.56 0.01 10.51
C LEU A 96 -5.05 0.06 10.89
N THR A 97 -5.96 -0.42 10.05
CA THR A 97 -7.38 -0.48 10.38
C THR A 97 -7.68 -1.51 11.47
N ALA A 98 -6.94 -2.62 11.53
CA ALA A 98 -7.12 -3.64 12.57
C ALA A 98 -6.57 -3.22 13.93
N GLU A 99 -5.42 -2.52 13.95
CA GLU A 99 -4.67 -2.29 15.20
C GLU A 99 -4.92 -0.91 15.82
N GLN A 100 -5.09 0.15 15.00
CA GLN A 100 -5.04 1.53 15.50
C GLN A 100 -6.19 2.41 15.02
N PHE A 101 -6.69 2.20 13.81
CA PHE A 101 -7.65 3.09 13.15
C PHE A 101 -8.95 2.37 12.83
N ASN A 102 -9.60 1.80 13.84
CA ASN A 102 -10.86 1.05 13.70
C ASN A 102 -12.06 1.89 13.24
N THR A 103 -11.92 3.21 13.19
CA THR A 103 -12.90 4.13 12.58
C THR A 103 -12.68 4.31 11.07
N CYS A 104 -11.65 3.66 10.52
CA CYS A 104 -11.37 3.61 9.09
C CYS A 104 -11.61 2.20 8.55
N GLN A 105 -11.96 2.12 7.27
CA GLN A 105 -12.21 0.86 6.57
C GLN A 105 -11.66 0.89 5.15
N THR A 106 -11.17 -0.24 4.68
CA THR A 106 -10.87 -0.44 3.26
C THR A 106 -12.17 -0.69 2.50
N ILE A 107 -12.53 0.20 1.60
CA ILE A 107 -13.72 0.07 0.75
C ILE A 107 -13.41 -0.62 -0.59
N LYS A 108 -12.16 -0.52 -1.06
CA LYS A 108 -11.75 -1.12 -2.33
C LYS A 108 -10.29 -1.53 -2.28
N GLN A 109 -10.00 -2.70 -2.84
CA GLN A 109 -8.65 -3.12 -3.21
C GLN A 109 -8.54 -3.04 -4.74
N VAL A 110 -7.44 -2.46 -5.22
CA VAL A 110 -7.17 -2.28 -6.65
C VAL A 110 -5.89 -3.03 -6.96
N SER A 111 -6.00 -4.08 -7.78
CA SER A 111 -4.85 -4.89 -8.14
C SER A 111 -3.87 -4.08 -8.99
N THR A 112 -2.69 -3.88 -8.47
CA THR A 112 -1.59 -3.18 -9.14
C THR A 112 -0.42 -4.10 -9.42
N GLY A 113 -0.42 -5.31 -8.83
CA GLY A 113 0.63 -6.29 -8.99
C GLY A 113 1.99 -5.79 -8.50
N GLU A 114 2.01 -5.03 -7.41
CA GLU A 114 3.26 -4.56 -6.82
C GLU A 114 4.03 -5.71 -6.19
N GLU A 115 5.26 -5.92 -6.65
CA GLU A 115 6.16 -6.94 -6.13
C GLU A 115 7.09 -6.37 -5.07
N TYR A 116 7.19 -7.06 -3.95
CA TYR A 116 8.14 -6.76 -2.88
C TYR A 116 9.37 -7.64 -3.02
N ALA A 117 10.54 -7.01 -3.08
CA ALA A 117 11.83 -7.66 -3.17
C ALA A 117 12.85 -6.96 -2.27
N ILE A 118 13.91 -7.68 -1.90
CA ILE A 118 14.98 -7.15 -1.06
C ILE A 118 16.02 -6.47 -1.96
N ALA A 119 16.32 -5.20 -1.67
CA ALA A 119 17.36 -4.45 -2.36
C ALA A 119 18.77 -4.83 -1.83
N ILE A 120 19.68 -5.12 -2.73
CA ILE A 120 21.02 -5.63 -2.46
C ILE A 120 22.02 -4.81 -3.27
N ASN A 121 23.23 -4.61 -2.76
CA ASN A 121 24.29 -3.98 -3.54
C ASN A 121 24.56 -4.79 -4.82
N GLN A 122 24.64 -4.11 -5.98
CA GLN A 122 24.75 -4.74 -7.30
C GLN A 122 25.93 -5.71 -7.43
N GLY A 123 27.05 -5.46 -6.76
CA GLY A 123 28.24 -6.32 -6.80
C GLY A 123 28.13 -7.58 -5.93
N ASN A 124 27.10 -7.71 -5.09
CA ASN A 124 27.00 -8.79 -4.12
C ASN A 124 26.09 -9.93 -4.63
N THR A 125 26.54 -10.58 -5.70
CA THR A 125 25.79 -11.70 -6.32
C THR A 125 25.59 -12.87 -5.38
N LYS A 126 26.61 -13.21 -4.58
CA LYS A 126 26.49 -14.29 -3.60
C LYS A 126 25.36 -14.04 -2.58
N LEU A 127 25.28 -12.82 -2.04
CA LEU A 127 24.21 -12.47 -1.08
C LEU A 127 22.83 -12.54 -1.76
N LYS A 128 22.72 -12.11 -3.02
CA LYS A 128 21.49 -12.25 -3.78
C LYS A 128 21.06 -13.70 -3.91
N ASP A 129 21.97 -14.59 -4.28
CA ASP A 129 21.68 -16.02 -4.45
C ASP A 129 21.29 -16.66 -3.11
N ASP A 130 21.99 -16.35 -2.02
CA ASP A 130 21.69 -16.84 -0.67
C ASP A 130 20.30 -16.36 -0.21
N ILE A 131 19.93 -15.09 -0.48
CA ILE A 131 18.61 -14.53 -0.16
C ILE A 131 17.51 -15.20 -1.00
N ASN A 132 17.72 -15.38 -2.30
CA ASN A 132 16.74 -16.03 -3.15
C ASN A 132 16.47 -17.48 -2.71
N GLN A 133 17.53 -18.20 -2.33
CA GLN A 133 17.38 -19.55 -1.79
C GLN A 133 16.56 -19.54 -0.48
N ALA A 134 16.86 -18.59 0.43
CA ALA A 134 16.10 -18.45 1.68
C ALA A 134 14.62 -18.09 1.42
N ILE A 135 14.34 -17.18 0.49
CA ILE A 135 12.95 -16.84 0.10
C ILE A 135 12.23 -18.09 -0.39
N LYS A 136 12.88 -18.86 -1.27
CA LYS A 136 12.31 -20.10 -1.79
C LYS A 136 12.01 -21.10 -0.67
N ASP A 137 12.96 -21.37 0.21
CA ASP A 137 12.82 -22.32 1.29
C ASP A 137 11.68 -21.92 2.26
N LEU A 138 11.59 -20.63 2.64
CA LEU A 138 10.56 -20.09 3.53
C LEU A 138 9.16 -20.03 2.86
N THR A 139 9.11 -19.96 1.54
CA THR A 139 7.85 -20.02 0.79
C THR A 139 7.38 -21.48 0.69
N ASP A 140 8.29 -22.39 0.36
CA ASP A 140 7.99 -23.81 0.18
C ASP A 140 7.56 -24.49 1.50
N ASP A 141 8.08 -24.04 2.65
CA ASP A 141 7.72 -24.59 3.97
C ASP A 141 6.49 -23.91 4.61
N GLY A 142 5.90 -22.90 3.95
CA GLY A 142 4.71 -22.17 4.40
C GLY A 142 4.98 -21.09 5.47
N THR A 143 6.25 -20.80 5.78
CA THR A 143 6.61 -19.76 6.76
C THR A 143 6.14 -18.37 6.32
N VAL A 144 6.25 -18.04 5.03
CA VAL A 144 5.79 -16.75 4.49
C VAL A 144 4.28 -16.59 4.71
N ASP A 145 3.48 -17.60 4.39
CA ASP A 145 2.02 -17.58 4.58
C ASP A 145 1.65 -17.45 6.06
N ALA A 146 2.37 -18.15 6.94
CA ALA A 146 2.15 -18.07 8.39
C ALA A 146 2.47 -16.66 8.93
N LEU A 147 3.50 -15.99 8.43
CA LEU A 147 3.83 -14.61 8.79
C LEU A 147 2.76 -13.63 8.28
N MET A 148 2.30 -13.78 7.05
CA MET A 148 1.21 -12.97 6.52
C MET A 148 -0.05 -13.08 7.38
N ALA A 149 -0.45 -14.30 7.73
CA ALA A 149 -1.59 -14.55 8.62
C ALA A 149 -1.40 -13.90 10.00
N LYS A 150 -0.20 -14.01 10.57
CA LYS A 150 0.15 -13.44 11.88
C LYS A 150 0.00 -11.93 11.92
N TYR A 151 0.35 -11.24 10.83
CA TYR A 151 0.31 -9.77 10.73
C TYR A 151 -0.94 -9.25 10.01
N ASN A 152 -1.98 -10.07 9.84
CA ASN A 152 -3.23 -9.71 9.16
C ASN A 152 -3.04 -9.18 7.73
N ILE A 153 -2.01 -9.59 7.06
CA ILE A 153 -1.76 -9.28 5.65
C ILE A 153 -2.60 -10.27 4.82
N LYS A 154 -3.65 -9.77 4.18
CA LYS A 154 -4.61 -10.57 3.40
C LYS A 154 -4.53 -10.25 1.93
#